data_a82ef8be3eefe6e25f4bb5a43de741cb
#
_entry.id   a82ef8be3eefe6e25f4bb5a43de741cb
#
_cell.length_a   1.000
_cell.length_b   1.000
_cell.length_c   1.000
_cell.angle_alpha   90.00
_cell.angle_beta   90.00
_cell.angle_gamma   90.00
#
_symmetry.space_group_name_H-M   'P 1'
#
loop_
_entity.id
_entity.type
_entity.pdbx_description
1 polymer ?
#
loop_
_entity_poly.entity_id
_entity_poly.type
_entity_poly.pdbx_seq_one_letter_code
_entity_poly.pdbx_strand_id
1 'polypeptide(L)'
;ELQLAAMTFVQAYKVNRADHTLYALMRDKDFKKEVRIAALQTLGSLETKLFEKAINTAMEAKSSTIRLAGIQQLAKLDPVAAVPLLDNAINTGSTNEQQTALKALGTIAGTEAESVLLRRVENLVQGKAEKEVQVDIIEAAESSPSANVNKAIAAYHASFSDPDSIAKFLPALE
;
A
#
# COMPACT_ATOMS: atom_id res chain seq x y z
N GLU A 1 -4.33 20.42 -13.98
CA GLU A 1 -5.55 19.75 -14.48
C GLU A 1 -5.36 19.23 -15.91
N LEU A 2 -4.88 20.02 -16.85
CA LEU A 2 -4.69 19.62 -18.25
C LEU A 2 -3.79 18.38 -18.39
N GLN A 3 -2.68 18.32 -17.64
CA GLN A 3 -1.76 17.18 -17.67
C GLN A 3 -2.43 15.88 -17.20
N LEU A 4 -3.25 15.93 -16.15
CA LEU A 4 -3.97 14.77 -15.65
C LEU A 4 -5.03 14.28 -16.67
N ALA A 5 -5.76 15.21 -17.30
CA ALA A 5 -6.70 14.87 -18.37
C ALA A 5 -5.99 14.24 -19.58
N ALA A 6 -4.82 14.79 -19.97
CA ALA A 6 -4.01 14.21 -21.04
C ALA A 6 -3.55 12.79 -20.74
N MET A 7 -3.16 12.50 -19.48
CA MET A 7 -2.76 11.15 -19.06
C MET A 7 -3.94 10.16 -19.10
N THR A 8 -5.14 10.58 -18.69
CA THR A 8 -6.35 9.77 -18.83
C THR A 8 -6.62 9.41 -20.29
N PHE A 9 -6.44 10.37 -21.21
CA PHE A 9 -6.55 10.12 -22.63
C PHE A 9 -5.48 9.13 -23.12
N VAL A 10 -4.23 9.33 -22.74
CA VAL A 10 -3.11 8.44 -23.10
C VAL A 10 -3.37 7.01 -22.64
N GLN A 11 -3.91 6.82 -21.44
CA GLN A 11 -4.29 5.50 -20.91
C GLN A 11 -5.44 4.89 -21.72
N ALA A 12 -6.51 5.64 -21.94
CA ALA A 12 -7.71 5.15 -22.63
C ALA A 12 -7.42 4.69 -24.07
N TYR A 13 -6.55 5.42 -24.76
CA TYR A 13 -6.20 5.14 -26.17
C TYR A 13 -4.87 4.40 -26.34
N LYS A 14 -4.24 3.95 -25.26
CA LYS A 14 -2.94 3.22 -25.24
C LYS A 14 -1.88 3.86 -26.13
N VAL A 15 -1.68 5.18 -25.96
CA VAL A 15 -0.72 5.96 -26.77
C VAL A 15 0.71 5.67 -26.34
N ASN A 16 1.29 4.55 -26.79
CA ASN A 16 2.61 4.07 -26.37
C ASN A 16 3.76 5.05 -26.70
N ARG A 17 3.60 5.92 -27.71
CA ARG A 17 4.62 6.95 -28.04
C ARG A 17 4.77 8.02 -26.97
N ALA A 18 3.89 8.07 -25.96
CA ALA A 18 3.97 9.02 -24.86
C ALA A 18 4.97 8.59 -23.75
N ASP A 19 5.53 7.40 -23.80
CA ASP A 19 6.35 6.80 -22.74
C ASP A 19 7.54 7.68 -22.30
N HIS A 20 8.32 8.22 -23.25
CA HIS A 20 9.43 9.13 -22.95
C HIS A 20 8.96 10.43 -22.30
N THR A 21 7.84 11.00 -22.75
CA THR A 21 7.25 12.21 -22.17
C THR A 21 6.74 11.95 -20.77
N LEU A 22 6.05 10.84 -20.56
CA LEU A 22 5.57 10.43 -19.23
C LEU A 22 6.72 10.19 -18.26
N TYR A 23 7.78 9.52 -18.70
CA TYR A 23 8.98 9.34 -17.89
C TYR A 23 9.65 10.67 -17.53
N ALA A 24 9.74 11.62 -18.49
CA ALA A 24 10.24 12.97 -18.22
C ALA A 24 9.39 13.70 -17.17
N LEU A 25 8.05 13.68 -17.30
CA LEU A 25 7.13 14.28 -16.34
C LEU A 25 7.27 13.66 -14.93
N MET A 26 7.41 12.33 -14.84
CA MET A 26 7.54 11.63 -13.56
C MET A 26 8.82 12.05 -12.81
N ARG A 27 9.94 12.19 -13.48
CA ARG A 27 11.23 12.54 -12.85
C ARG A 27 11.43 14.02 -12.59
N ASP A 28 10.71 14.89 -13.28
CA ASP A 28 10.85 16.33 -13.15
C ASP A 28 10.24 16.83 -11.84
N LYS A 29 11.09 17.49 -11.02
CA LYS A 29 10.71 17.95 -9.68
C LYS A 29 9.88 19.22 -9.70
N ASP A 30 9.83 19.93 -10.83
CA ASP A 30 9.04 21.17 -10.99
C ASP A 30 7.54 20.87 -11.13
N PHE A 31 7.19 19.62 -11.47
CA PHE A 31 5.80 19.19 -11.50
C PHE A 31 5.30 18.77 -10.11
N LYS A 32 4.00 19.03 -9.88
CA LYS A 32 3.30 18.60 -8.67
C LYS A 32 3.38 17.08 -8.50
N LYS A 33 3.39 16.63 -7.24
CA LYS A 33 3.47 15.19 -6.90
C LYS A 33 2.39 14.38 -7.60
N GLU A 34 1.18 14.90 -7.68
CA GLU A 34 0.02 14.26 -8.29
C GLU A 34 0.26 13.99 -9.79
N VAL A 35 0.85 14.94 -10.50
CA VAL A 35 1.20 14.79 -11.93
C VAL A 35 2.27 13.72 -12.11
N ARG A 36 3.29 13.73 -11.27
CA ARG A 36 4.40 12.77 -11.31
C ARG A 36 3.92 11.34 -11.01
N ILE A 37 3.04 11.18 -10.03
CA ILE A 37 2.42 9.89 -9.67
C ILE A 37 1.52 9.41 -10.81
N ALA A 38 0.68 10.29 -11.38
CA ALA A 38 -0.17 9.94 -12.50
C ALA A 38 0.65 9.51 -13.74
N ALA A 39 1.79 10.17 -14.00
CA ALA A 39 2.71 9.77 -15.06
C ALA A 39 3.30 8.36 -14.84
N LEU A 40 3.72 8.05 -13.60
CA LEU A 40 4.18 6.71 -13.22
C LEU A 40 3.10 5.65 -13.43
N GLN A 41 1.87 5.92 -12.98
CA GLN A 41 0.73 5.01 -13.13
C GLN A 41 0.36 4.79 -14.60
N THR A 42 0.44 5.86 -15.41
CA THR A 42 0.18 5.79 -16.85
C THR A 42 1.23 4.92 -17.56
N LEU A 43 2.51 5.05 -17.20
CA LEU A 43 3.58 4.18 -17.72
C LEU A 43 3.30 2.71 -17.40
N GLY A 44 2.80 2.40 -16.20
CA GLY A 44 2.41 1.05 -15.82
C GLY A 44 1.25 0.50 -16.64
N SER A 45 0.24 1.32 -16.92
CA SER A 45 -0.92 0.91 -17.73
C SER A 45 -0.59 0.70 -19.22
N LEU A 46 0.49 1.30 -19.70
CA LEU A 46 0.99 1.15 -21.07
C LEU A 46 1.98 -0.03 -21.21
N GLU A 47 2.40 -0.63 -20.10
CA GLU A 47 3.38 -1.74 -20.07
C GLU A 47 4.66 -1.42 -20.86
N THR A 48 5.14 -0.19 -20.75
CA THR A 48 6.30 0.29 -21.52
C THR A 48 7.62 -0.21 -20.93
N LYS A 49 8.67 -0.29 -21.77
CA LYS A 49 10.03 -0.63 -21.31
C LYS A 49 10.61 0.37 -20.30
N LEU A 50 10.07 1.59 -20.24
CA LEU A 50 10.48 2.62 -19.27
C LEU A 50 9.82 2.47 -17.91
N PHE A 51 8.82 1.58 -17.75
CA PHE A 51 8.07 1.45 -16.51
C PHE A 51 8.93 1.01 -15.32
N GLU A 52 9.75 -0.03 -15.48
CA GLU A 52 10.67 -0.50 -14.45
C GLU A 52 11.65 0.60 -14.03
N LYS A 53 12.22 1.32 -15.01
CA LYS A 53 13.10 2.47 -14.75
C LYS A 53 12.36 3.59 -14.00
N ALA A 54 11.09 3.82 -14.31
CA ALA A 54 10.26 4.81 -13.63
C ALA A 54 9.98 4.42 -12.18
N ILE A 55 9.70 3.12 -11.91
CA ILE A 55 9.54 2.60 -10.55
C ILE A 55 10.80 2.87 -9.72
N ASN A 56 11.98 2.48 -10.22
CA ASN A 56 13.25 2.69 -9.52
C ASN A 56 13.50 4.19 -9.23
N THR A 57 13.26 5.05 -10.21
CA THR A 57 13.38 6.51 -10.03
C THR A 57 12.38 7.06 -9.00
N ALA A 58 11.16 6.51 -8.95
CA ALA A 58 10.16 6.90 -7.96
C ALA A 58 10.57 6.47 -6.55
N MET A 59 11.09 5.26 -6.37
CA MET A 59 11.54 4.74 -5.08
C MET A 59 12.73 5.54 -4.50
N GLU A 60 13.55 6.16 -5.34
CA GLU A 60 14.66 7.02 -4.92
C GLU A 60 14.24 8.48 -4.65
N ALA A 61 12.97 8.83 -4.86
CA ALA A 61 12.50 10.20 -4.71
C ALA A 61 12.58 10.68 -3.24
N LYS A 62 12.88 11.98 -3.04
CA LYS A 62 12.86 12.60 -1.70
C LYS A 62 11.46 12.61 -1.09
N SER A 63 10.42 12.71 -1.91
CA SER A 63 9.03 12.67 -1.48
C SER A 63 8.60 11.26 -1.14
N SER A 64 8.21 11.03 0.13
CA SER A 64 7.68 9.77 0.62
C SER A 64 6.46 9.29 -0.19
N THR A 65 5.56 10.22 -0.54
CA THR A 65 4.37 9.91 -1.37
C THR A 65 4.75 9.34 -2.75
N ILE A 66 5.82 9.86 -3.37
CA ILE A 66 6.29 9.34 -4.66
C ILE A 66 6.99 7.99 -4.48
N ARG A 67 7.81 7.82 -3.41
CA ARG A 67 8.43 6.52 -3.11
C ARG A 67 7.37 5.45 -2.91
N LEU A 68 6.35 5.75 -2.12
CA LEU A 68 5.26 4.81 -1.87
C LEU A 68 4.50 4.46 -3.16
N ALA A 69 4.25 5.44 -4.03
CA ALA A 69 3.67 5.17 -5.36
C ALA A 69 4.57 4.25 -6.20
N GLY A 70 5.89 4.40 -6.12
CA GLY A 70 6.86 3.49 -6.74
C GLY A 70 6.73 2.06 -6.21
N ILE A 71 6.70 1.90 -4.90
CA ILE A 71 6.55 0.59 -4.23
C ILE A 71 5.20 -0.06 -4.61
N GLN A 72 4.12 0.72 -4.67
CA GLN A 72 2.82 0.22 -5.11
C GLN A 72 2.81 -0.25 -6.57
N GLN A 73 3.56 0.41 -7.45
CA GLN A 73 3.70 -0.06 -8.83
C GLN A 73 4.62 -1.30 -8.90
N LEU A 74 5.65 -1.37 -8.07
CA LEU A 74 6.47 -2.57 -7.94
C LEU A 74 5.62 -3.76 -7.45
N ALA A 75 4.73 -3.55 -6.48
CA ALA A 75 3.83 -4.60 -5.98
C ALA A 75 2.92 -5.21 -7.05
N LYS A 76 2.63 -4.48 -8.12
CA LYS A 76 1.89 -5.01 -9.28
C LYS A 76 2.78 -5.77 -10.26
N LEU A 77 4.05 -5.37 -10.38
CA LEU A 77 5.02 -5.95 -11.30
C LEU A 77 5.71 -7.17 -10.68
N ASP A 78 6.20 -7.02 -9.46
CA ASP A 78 6.89 -8.03 -8.66
C ASP A 78 6.43 -7.94 -7.19
N PRO A 79 5.32 -8.62 -6.84
CA PRO A 79 4.78 -8.59 -5.48
C PRO A 79 5.79 -9.04 -4.41
N VAL A 80 6.60 -10.05 -4.72
CA VAL A 80 7.58 -10.61 -3.76
C VAL A 80 8.65 -9.57 -3.42
N ALA A 81 9.19 -8.89 -4.42
CA ALA A 81 10.18 -7.82 -4.22
C ALA A 81 9.59 -6.61 -3.49
N ALA A 82 8.28 -6.38 -3.57
CA ALA A 82 7.63 -5.24 -2.89
C ALA A 82 7.42 -5.48 -1.39
N VAL A 83 7.24 -6.72 -0.92
CA VAL A 83 6.91 -7.03 0.48
C VAL A 83 7.89 -6.42 1.48
N PRO A 84 9.22 -6.58 1.37
CA PRO A 84 10.15 -6.00 2.34
C PRO A 84 10.13 -4.47 2.34
N LEU A 85 9.86 -3.83 1.22
CA LEU A 85 9.75 -2.38 1.12
C LEU A 85 8.45 -1.87 1.75
N LEU A 86 7.35 -2.59 1.58
CA LEU A 86 6.07 -2.31 2.25
C LEU A 86 6.21 -2.50 3.76
N ASP A 87 6.84 -3.59 4.21
CA ASP A 87 7.08 -3.83 5.65
C ASP A 87 7.94 -2.72 6.27
N ASN A 88 8.98 -2.26 5.56
CA ASN A 88 9.76 -1.12 6.01
C ASN A 88 8.93 0.18 6.08
N ALA A 89 8.08 0.45 5.08
CA ALA A 89 7.19 1.62 5.10
C ALA A 89 6.18 1.56 6.26
N ILE A 90 5.69 0.37 6.63
CA ILE A 90 4.83 0.18 7.81
C ILE A 90 5.60 0.45 9.11
N ASN A 91 6.89 0.08 9.19
CA ASN A 91 7.69 0.24 10.40
C ASN A 91 8.21 1.66 10.64
N THR A 92 8.51 2.41 9.57
CA THR A 92 9.28 3.66 9.65
C THR A 92 8.59 4.86 9.00
N GLY A 93 7.48 4.63 8.31
CA GLY A 93 6.76 5.67 7.60
C GLY A 93 5.87 6.52 8.50
N SER A 94 5.40 7.65 7.98
CA SER A 94 4.29 8.39 8.56
C SER A 94 3.00 7.55 8.55
N THR A 95 2.02 7.91 9.38
CA THR A 95 0.72 7.22 9.45
C THR A 95 0.10 6.97 8.06
N ASN A 96 0.11 7.97 7.19
CA ASN A 96 -0.41 7.81 5.83
C ASN A 96 0.40 6.82 4.96
N GLU A 97 1.71 6.76 5.17
CA GLU A 97 2.57 5.76 4.50
C GLU A 97 2.29 4.35 5.03
N GLN A 98 2.17 4.19 6.34
CA GLN A 98 1.83 2.93 7.00
C GLN A 98 0.48 2.40 6.50
N GLN A 99 -0.57 3.21 6.52
CA GLN A 99 -1.92 2.88 6.04
C GLN A 99 -1.91 2.44 4.57
N THR A 100 -1.23 3.22 3.74
CA THR A 100 -1.15 2.90 2.30
C THR A 100 -0.35 1.63 2.03
N ALA A 101 0.72 1.40 2.79
CA ALA A 101 1.53 0.19 2.68
C ALA A 101 0.77 -1.06 3.18
N LEU A 102 0.02 -0.96 4.28
CA LEU A 102 -0.86 -2.01 4.78
C LEU A 102 -1.92 -2.40 3.73
N LYS A 103 -2.58 -1.42 3.15
CA LYS A 103 -3.57 -1.65 2.08
C LYS A 103 -2.96 -2.38 0.88
N ALA A 104 -1.76 -2.00 0.45
CA ALA A 104 -1.07 -2.68 -0.65
C ALA A 104 -0.68 -4.12 -0.25
N LEU A 105 -0.12 -4.30 0.95
CA LEU A 105 0.31 -5.61 1.46
C LEU A 105 -0.86 -6.59 1.58
N GLY A 106 -2.03 -6.13 2.00
CA GLY A 106 -3.23 -6.96 2.13
C GLY A 106 -3.68 -7.61 0.83
N THR A 107 -3.27 -7.11 -0.32
CA THR A 107 -3.64 -7.68 -1.63
C THR A 107 -2.60 -8.65 -2.20
N ILE A 108 -1.43 -8.78 -1.56
CA ILE A 108 -0.32 -9.61 -2.06
C ILE A 108 -0.48 -11.05 -1.55
N ALA A 109 -0.45 -12.01 -2.47
CA ALA A 109 -0.38 -13.43 -2.16
C ALA A 109 1.07 -13.87 -1.92
N GLY A 110 1.26 -14.88 -1.08
CA GLY A 110 2.56 -15.51 -0.83
C GLY A 110 2.96 -15.53 0.64
N THR A 111 3.93 -16.38 0.94
CA THR A 111 4.38 -16.67 2.32
C THR A 111 5.01 -15.47 3.02
N GLU A 112 5.69 -14.61 2.26
CA GLU A 112 6.34 -13.40 2.77
C GLU A 112 5.29 -12.39 3.24
N ALA A 113 4.27 -12.11 2.40
CA ALA A 113 3.18 -11.20 2.74
C ALA A 113 2.34 -11.75 3.90
N GLU A 114 2.03 -13.06 3.88
CA GLU A 114 1.36 -13.77 4.97
C GLU A 114 2.11 -13.59 6.30
N SER A 115 3.42 -13.83 6.31
CA SER A 115 4.26 -13.70 7.51
C SER A 115 4.24 -12.29 8.10
N VAL A 116 4.31 -11.27 7.24
CA VAL A 116 4.24 -9.87 7.69
C VAL A 116 2.85 -9.55 8.26
N LEU A 117 1.77 -9.95 7.58
CA LEU A 117 0.39 -9.70 8.04
C LEU A 117 0.10 -10.43 9.35
N LEU A 118 0.51 -11.69 9.50
CA LEU A 118 0.33 -12.43 10.75
C LEU A 118 1.00 -11.73 11.93
N ARG A 119 2.22 -11.23 11.74
CA ARG A 119 2.93 -10.44 12.77
C ARG A 119 2.16 -9.15 13.12
N ARG A 120 1.52 -8.48 12.14
CA ARG A 120 0.70 -7.27 12.40
C ARG A 120 -0.55 -7.61 13.18
N VAL A 121 -1.24 -8.69 12.82
CA VAL A 121 -2.40 -9.18 13.57
C VAL A 121 -2.00 -9.60 14.99
N GLU A 122 -0.87 -10.25 15.17
CA GLU A 122 -0.35 -10.58 16.50
C GLU A 122 -0.09 -9.32 17.35
N ASN A 123 0.54 -8.30 16.79
CA ASN A 123 0.74 -7.01 17.46
C ASN A 123 -0.60 -6.35 17.83
N LEU A 124 -1.61 -6.45 16.98
CA LEU A 124 -2.96 -5.97 17.27
C LEU A 124 -3.58 -6.70 18.47
N VAL A 125 -3.52 -8.04 18.48
CA VAL A 125 -4.03 -8.89 19.58
C VAL A 125 -3.33 -8.58 20.91
N GLN A 126 -2.00 -8.31 20.85
CA GLN A 126 -1.19 -7.98 22.03
C GLN A 126 -1.33 -6.51 22.48
N GLY A 127 -2.14 -5.69 21.80
CA GLY A 127 -2.29 -4.26 22.10
C GLY A 127 -1.04 -3.43 21.81
N LYS A 128 -0.11 -3.94 20.99
CA LYS A 128 1.16 -3.28 20.61
C LYS A 128 1.04 -2.47 19.32
N ALA A 129 -0.04 -2.64 18.57
CA ALA A 129 -0.27 -1.89 17.33
C ALA A 129 -0.60 -0.41 17.64
N GLU A 130 0.01 0.50 16.89
CA GLU A 130 -0.30 1.93 16.98
C GLU A 130 -1.78 2.18 16.67
N LYS A 131 -2.45 3.01 17.46
CA LYS A 131 -3.91 3.23 17.37
C LYS A 131 -4.34 3.72 15.99
N GLU A 132 -3.51 4.54 15.37
CA GLU A 132 -3.74 5.21 14.10
C GLU A 132 -3.81 4.26 12.90
N VAL A 133 -3.29 3.02 13.06
CA VAL A 133 -3.24 2.01 11.97
C VAL A 133 -3.95 0.70 12.31
N GLN A 134 -4.61 0.60 13.47
CA GLN A 134 -5.29 -0.64 13.87
C GLN A 134 -6.38 -1.06 12.88
N VAL A 135 -7.16 -0.09 12.40
CA VAL A 135 -8.22 -0.35 11.40
C VAL A 135 -7.61 -0.83 10.09
N ASP A 136 -6.51 -0.19 9.67
CA ASP A 136 -5.84 -0.55 8.42
C ASP A 136 -5.20 -1.95 8.49
N ILE A 137 -4.73 -2.37 9.68
CA ILE A 137 -4.25 -3.75 9.91
C ILE A 137 -5.42 -4.74 9.76
N ILE A 138 -6.59 -4.44 10.31
CA ILE A 138 -7.78 -5.27 10.21
C ILE A 138 -8.19 -5.39 8.73
N GLU A 139 -8.35 -4.27 8.04
CA GLU A 139 -8.73 -4.24 6.61
C GLU A 139 -7.73 -4.98 5.72
N ALA A 140 -6.43 -4.82 5.97
CA ALA A 140 -5.39 -5.52 5.23
C ALA A 140 -5.45 -7.04 5.48
N ALA A 141 -5.70 -7.47 6.72
CA ALA A 141 -5.83 -8.88 7.07
C ALA A 141 -7.10 -9.51 6.46
N GLU A 142 -8.23 -8.79 6.47
CA GLU A 142 -9.49 -9.24 5.87
C GLU A 142 -9.41 -9.32 4.34
N SER A 143 -8.62 -8.45 3.71
CA SER A 143 -8.39 -8.43 2.25
C SER A 143 -7.37 -9.48 1.81
N SER A 144 -6.69 -10.14 2.76
CA SER A 144 -5.61 -11.06 2.45
C SER A 144 -6.13 -12.34 1.75
N PRO A 145 -5.45 -12.79 0.69
CA PRO A 145 -5.75 -14.10 0.08
C PRO A 145 -5.31 -15.29 0.95
N SER A 146 -4.60 -15.05 2.07
CA SER A 146 -4.11 -16.10 2.97
C SER A 146 -5.20 -16.60 3.93
N ALA A 147 -5.48 -17.89 3.89
CA ALA A 147 -6.39 -18.54 4.84
C ALA A 147 -5.91 -18.44 6.30
N ASN A 148 -4.58 -18.44 6.54
CA ASN A 148 -4.02 -18.31 7.88
C ASN A 148 -4.24 -16.90 8.46
N VAL A 149 -4.05 -15.87 7.63
CA VAL A 149 -4.33 -14.47 8.03
C VAL A 149 -5.82 -14.30 8.32
N ASN A 150 -6.69 -14.80 7.43
CA ASN A 150 -8.14 -14.73 7.61
C ASN A 150 -8.59 -15.44 8.90
N LYS A 151 -7.99 -16.59 9.23
CA LYS A 151 -8.25 -17.30 10.49
C LYS A 151 -7.79 -16.49 11.70
N ALA A 152 -6.63 -15.86 11.63
CA ALA A 152 -6.08 -15.05 12.72
C ALA A 152 -6.97 -13.82 13.01
N ILE A 153 -7.40 -13.09 11.96
CA ILE A 153 -8.27 -11.91 12.16
C ILE A 153 -9.67 -12.31 12.61
N ALA A 154 -10.22 -13.44 12.15
CA ALA A 154 -11.49 -13.96 12.64
C ALA A 154 -11.43 -14.30 14.13
N ALA A 155 -10.32 -14.88 14.61
CA ALA A 155 -10.11 -15.15 16.04
C ALA A 155 -10.03 -13.84 16.86
N TYR A 156 -9.38 -12.80 16.31
CA TYR A 156 -9.38 -11.46 16.92
C TYR A 156 -10.79 -10.90 17.07
N HIS A 157 -11.61 -10.92 16.01
CA HIS A 157 -13.02 -10.48 16.10
C HIS A 157 -13.83 -11.28 17.11
N ALA A 158 -13.66 -12.61 17.15
CA ALA A 158 -14.36 -13.46 18.08
C ALA A 158 -14.05 -13.12 19.57
N SER A 159 -12.84 -12.61 19.85
CA SER A 159 -12.45 -12.21 21.21
C SER A 159 -13.23 -11.00 21.75
N PHE A 160 -13.82 -10.18 20.89
CA PHE A 160 -14.70 -9.06 21.27
C PHE A 160 -16.18 -9.43 21.33
N SER A 161 -16.57 -10.58 20.76
CA SER A 161 -17.96 -11.05 20.77
C SER A 161 -18.32 -11.82 22.02
N ASP A 162 -17.36 -12.04 22.94
CA ASP A 162 -17.60 -12.67 24.22
C ASP A 162 -18.28 -11.66 25.17
N PRO A 163 -19.52 -11.95 25.68
CA PRO A 163 -20.22 -11.09 26.64
C PRO A 163 -19.38 -10.74 27.88
N ASP A 164 -18.51 -11.66 28.33
CA ASP A 164 -17.61 -11.42 29.46
C ASP A 164 -16.51 -10.38 29.16
N SER A 165 -16.16 -10.17 27.89
CA SER A 165 -15.19 -9.14 27.51
C SER A 165 -15.77 -7.73 27.66
N ILE A 166 -17.06 -7.54 27.39
CA ILE A 166 -17.77 -6.26 27.54
C ILE A 166 -17.98 -5.94 29.02
N ALA A 167 -18.28 -6.95 29.84
CA ALA A 167 -18.46 -6.80 31.28
C ALA A 167 -17.23 -6.23 32.01
N LYS A 168 -16.02 -6.45 31.48
CA LYS A 168 -14.77 -5.88 32.03
C LYS A 168 -14.63 -4.36 31.82
N PHE A 169 -15.35 -3.77 30.88
CA PHE A 169 -15.30 -2.34 30.59
C PHE A 169 -16.46 -1.56 31.18
N LEU A 170 -17.52 -2.22 31.62
CA LEU A 170 -18.70 -1.57 32.24
C LEU A 170 -18.36 -0.73 33.50
N PRO A 171 -17.44 -1.15 34.42
CA PRO A 171 -17.08 -0.35 35.57
C PRO A 171 -16.36 0.96 35.25
N ALA A 172 -15.86 1.13 34.05
CA ALA A 172 -15.15 2.35 33.64
C ALA A 172 -16.10 3.42 33.03
N LEU A 173 -17.40 3.12 32.94
CA LEU A 173 -18.42 4.01 32.38
C LEU A 173 -19.33 4.64 33.45
N GLU A 174 -19.15 4.31 34.74
CA GLU A 174 -19.73 4.96 35.91
C GLU A 174 -18.77 6.02 36.49
#